data_6850ba9b2d2ed4f8d9dad5455252479c
#
_entry.id   6850ba9b2d2ed4f8d9dad5455252479c
#
_cell.length_a   1.000
_cell.length_b   1.000
_cell.length_c   1.000
_cell.angle_alpha   90.00
_cell.angle_beta   90.00
_cell.angle_gamma   90.00
#
_symmetry.space_group_name_H-M   'P 1'
#
loop_
_entity.id
_entity.type
_entity.pdbx_description
1 polymer ?
#
loop_
_entity_poly.entity_id
_entity_poly.type
_entity_poly.pdbx_seq_one_letter_code
_entity_poly.pdbx_strand_id
1 'polypeptide(L)'
;MIQSDDSSVLSKFKDVPAYKKVLHIRKEVSAAPREVVEEIKKYASAVTVTRTSVISTTESFTTNATNILRDLHSANISVYISALRNEYLSIAFDYLADPLIEVATFAQGVGVDGITTEFPATASKYFSECSVVSNLY
;
A
#
# COMPACT_ATOMS: atom_id res chain seq x y z
N MET A 1 6.43 13.36 5.88
CA MET A 1 6.09 12.67 4.61
C MET A 1 5.34 13.66 3.72
N ILE A 2 5.69 13.75 2.43
CA ILE A 2 5.01 14.58 1.42
C ILE A 2 4.42 13.60 0.42
N GLN A 3 3.11 13.69 0.17
CA GLN A 3 2.39 12.84 -0.78
C GLN A 3 1.70 13.70 -1.84
N SER A 4 1.83 13.30 -3.10
CA SER A 4 1.16 13.92 -4.24
C SER A 4 0.85 12.89 -5.31
N ASP A 5 -0.17 13.11 -6.09
CA ASP A 5 -0.48 12.37 -7.33
C ASP A 5 0.20 13.01 -8.56
N ASP A 6 0.82 14.18 -8.39
CA ASP A 6 1.56 14.87 -9.44
C ASP A 6 3.07 14.78 -9.20
N SER A 7 3.76 14.14 -10.14
CA SER A 7 5.22 13.98 -10.13
C SER A 7 5.95 15.33 -10.23
N SER A 8 5.36 16.32 -10.88
CA SER A 8 5.93 17.65 -11.01
C SER A 8 6.03 18.37 -9.66
N VAL A 9 5.04 18.16 -8.79
CA VAL A 9 5.04 18.66 -7.41
C VAL A 9 6.14 18.00 -6.61
N LEU A 10 6.24 16.66 -6.66
CA LEU A 10 7.27 15.92 -5.91
C LEU A 10 8.70 16.29 -6.36
N SER A 11 8.87 16.57 -7.65
CA SER A 11 10.16 17.00 -8.19
C SER A 11 10.65 18.34 -7.63
N LYS A 12 9.74 19.26 -7.28
CA LYS A 12 10.08 20.53 -6.63
C LYS A 12 10.67 20.36 -5.22
N PHE A 13 10.37 19.24 -4.56
CA PHE A 13 10.90 18.92 -3.25
C PHE A 13 12.15 18.02 -3.31
N LYS A 14 12.79 17.88 -4.47
CA LYS A 14 13.93 17.00 -4.67
C LYS A 14 15.08 17.33 -3.71
N ASP A 15 15.31 18.62 -3.45
CA ASP A 15 16.41 19.10 -2.61
C ASP A 15 16.08 19.15 -1.11
N VAL A 16 14.91 18.61 -0.70
CA VAL A 16 14.49 18.56 0.70
C VAL A 16 14.58 17.10 1.20
N PRO A 17 15.74 16.67 1.74
CA PRO A 17 15.95 15.28 2.15
C PRO A 17 15.19 14.91 3.43
N ALA A 18 14.74 15.89 4.22
CA ALA A 18 14.08 15.69 5.50
C ALA A 18 12.72 14.97 5.42
N TYR A 19 12.12 14.89 4.22
CA TYR A 19 10.79 14.30 4.04
C TYR A 19 10.79 13.15 3.05
N LYS A 20 10.18 12.02 3.46
CA LYS A 20 9.89 10.91 2.55
C LYS A 20 8.86 11.37 1.52
N LYS A 21 9.17 11.22 0.24
CA LYS A 21 8.32 11.62 -0.88
C LYS A 21 7.55 10.41 -1.36
N VAL A 22 6.24 10.55 -1.47
CA VAL A 22 5.32 9.47 -1.81
C VAL A 22 4.50 9.85 -3.03
N LEU A 23 4.60 9.07 -4.09
CA LEU A 23 3.73 9.19 -5.26
C LEU A 23 2.43 8.45 -5.01
N HIS A 24 1.30 9.13 -5.19
CA HIS A 24 -0.01 8.50 -5.08
C HIS A 24 -0.54 8.11 -6.47
N ILE A 25 -0.65 6.82 -6.74
CA ILE A 25 -1.22 6.28 -7.98
C ILE A 25 -2.68 5.91 -7.71
N ARG A 26 -3.60 6.71 -8.25
CA ARG A 26 -5.05 6.49 -8.08
C ARG A 26 -5.61 5.45 -9.02
N LYS A 27 -4.94 5.19 -10.14
CA LYS A 27 -5.37 4.18 -11.12
C LYS A 27 -4.97 2.79 -10.63
N GLU A 28 -5.79 1.81 -10.96
CA GLU A 28 -5.43 0.43 -10.74
C GLU A 28 -4.28 0.02 -11.68
N VAL A 29 -3.22 -0.52 -11.11
CA VAL A 29 -2.00 -0.93 -11.81
C VAL A 29 -1.57 -2.28 -11.25
N SER A 30 -1.50 -3.31 -12.09
CA SER A 30 -1.13 -4.67 -11.67
C SER A 30 0.34 -5.02 -11.86
N ALA A 31 1.10 -4.20 -12.57
CA ALA A 31 2.54 -4.34 -12.78
C ALA A 31 3.19 -2.99 -13.03
N ALA A 32 4.46 -2.85 -12.68
CA ALA A 32 5.25 -1.65 -12.94
C ALA A 32 6.42 -1.97 -13.90
N PRO A 33 6.35 -1.58 -15.18
CA PRO A 33 7.47 -1.70 -16.10
C PRO A 33 8.72 -1.03 -15.55
N ARG A 34 9.90 -1.59 -15.80
CA ARG A 34 11.17 -1.07 -15.28
C ARG A 34 11.40 0.40 -15.58
N GLU A 35 11.01 0.86 -16.76
CA GLU A 35 11.12 2.25 -17.18
C GLU A 35 10.33 3.19 -16.25
N VAL A 36 9.10 2.81 -15.91
CA VAL A 36 8.22 3.56 -14.99
C VAL A 36 8.81 3.56 -13.58
N VAL A 37 9.33 2.43 -13.13
CA VAL A 37 9.98 2.30 -11.81
C VAL A 37 11.20 3.20 -11.69
N GLU A 38 12.08 3.20 -12.71
CA GLU A 38 13.26 4.08 -12.76
C GLU A 38 12.89 5.56 -12.84
N GLU A 39 11.78 5.87 -13.48
CA GLU A 39 11.25 7.23 -13.49
C GLU A 39 10.79 7.67 -12.10
N ILE A 40 9.98 6.84 -11.44
CA ILE A 40 9.48 7.10 -10.07
C ILE A 40 10.64 7.34 -9.10
N LYS A 41 11.69 6.55 -9.18
CA LYS A 41 12.89 6.68 -8.34
C LYS A 41 13.54 8.06 -8.36
N LYS A 42 13.38 8.81 -9.44
CA LYS A 42 13.98 10.15 -9.58
C LYS A 42 13.37 11.18 -8.63
N TYR A 43 12.12 10.99 -8.21
CA TYR A 43 11.37 11.98 -7.42
C TYR A 43 10.61 11.42 -6.22
N ALA A 44 10.44 10.10 -6.11
CA ALA A 44 9.77 9.49 -4.98
C ALA A 44 10.56 8.28 -4.44
N SER A 45 10.49 8.07 -3.14
CA SER A 45 11.08 6.92 -2.44
C SER A 45 10.01 5.90 -2.00
N ALA A 46 8.76 6.25 -2.16
CA ALA A 46 7.65 5.37 -1.88
C ALA A 46 6.48 5.66 -2.81
N VAL A 47 5.59 4.69 -2.95
CA VAL A 47 4.40 4.76 -3.78
C VAL A 47 3.19 4.35 -2.95
N THR A 48 2.09 5.08 -3.08
CA THR A 48 0.79 4.63 -2.57
C THR A 48 -0.06 4.16 -3.75
N VAL A 49 -0.53 2.92 -3.70
CA VAL A 49 -1.37 2.30 -4.73
C VAL A 49 -2.73 1.91 -4.15
N THR A 50 -3.71 1.66 -5.01
CA THR A 50 -4.99 1.12 -4.58
C THR A 50 -4.84 -0.32 -4.11
N ARG A 51 -5.71 -0.79 -3.21
CA ARG A 51 -5.71 -2.19 -2.75
C ARG A 51 -5.88 -3.18 -3.90
N THR A 52 -6.71 -2.84 -4.89
CA THR A 52 -6.96 -3.66 -6.08
C THR A 52 -5.74 -3.75 -7.01
N SER A 53 -4.81 -2.80 -6.92
CA SER A 53 -3.51 -2.90 -7.59
C SER A 53 -2.62 -3.99 -7.01
N VAL A 54 -2.78 -4.33 -5.73
CA VAL A 54 -1.96 -5.32 -5.02
C VAL A 54 -2.62 -6.70 -5.06
N ILE A 55 -3.92 -6.76 -4.75
CA ILE A 55 -4.74 -7.96 -4.85
C ILE A 55 -5.91 -7.64 -5.76
N SER A 56 -5.96 -8.29 -6.91
CA SER A 56 -7.08 -8.13 -7.85
C SER A 56 -8.36 -8.71 -7.27
N THR A 57 -9.48 -8.06 -7.54
CA THR A 57 -10.81 -8.51 -7.11
C THR A 57 -11.75 -8.64 -8.29
N THR A 58 -12.59 -9.66 -8.29
CA THR A 58 -13.66 -9.84 -9.28
C THR A 58 -14.94 -10.18 -8.51
N GLU A 59 -16.03 -9.47 -8.80
CA GLU A 59 -17.32 -9.64 -8.13
C GLU A 59 -17.23 -9.64 -6.60
N SER A 60 -16.38 -8.76 -6.05
CA SER A 60 -16.12 -8.63 -4.61
C SER A 60 -15.38 -9.82 -3.97
N PHE A 61 -14.79 -10.71 -4.76
CA PHE A 61 -13.89 -11.77 -4.30
C PHE A 61 -12.46 -11.47 -4.70
N THR A 62 -11.50 -11.83 -3.86
CA THR A 62 -10.08 -11.75 -4.20
C THR A 62 -9.74 -12.82 -5.26
N THR A 63 -8.89 -12.48 -6.20
CA THR A 63 -8.47 -13.42 -7.25
C THR A 63 -6.98 -13.74 -7.15
N ASN A 64 -6.12 -12.78 -7.46
CA ASN A 64 -4.67 -13.01 -7.50
C ASN A 64 -3.89 -11.82 -6.91
N ALA A 65 -2.79 -12.12 -6.25
CA ALA A 65 -1.78 -11.11 -5.97
C ALA A 65 -1.08 -10.69 -7.26
N THR A 66 -0.90 -9.40 -7.45
CA THR A 66 -0.27 -8.82 -8.64
C THR A 66 1.25 -8.77 -8.48
N ASN A 67 1.96 -8.43 -9.53
CA ASN A 67 3.42 -8.29 -9.50
C ASN A 67 3.89 -6.90 -9.04
N ILE A 68 3.00 -5.94 -8.87
CA ILE A 68 3.34 -4.54 -8.57
C ILE A 68 4.25 -4.39 -7.35
N LEU A 69 3.96 -5.14 -6.28
CA LEU A 69 4.73 -5.09 -5.05
C LEU A 69 6.17 -5.56 -5.27
N ARG A 70 6.33 -6.72 -5.91
CA ARG A 70 7.65 -7.28 -6.22
C ARG A 70 8.46 -6.35 -7.12
N ASP A 71 7.81 -5.76 -8.13
CA ASP A 71 8.47 -4.88 -9.10
C ASP A 71 8.99 -3.61 -8.41
N LEU A 72 8.20 -3.00 -7.53
CA LEU A 72 8.58 -1.80 -6.77
C LEU A 72 9.62 -2.12 -5.68
N HIS A 73 9.45 -3.21 -4.92
CA HIS A 73 10.41 -3.62 -3.91
C HIS A 73 11.79 -3.97 -4.51
N SER A 74 11.81 -4.59 -5.70
CA SER A 74 13.08 -4.88 -6.39
C SER A 74 13.90 -3.62 -6.70
N ALA A 75 13.23 -2.48 -6.78
CA ALA A 75 13.83 -1.18 -6.98
C ALA A 75 14.06 -0.40 -5.67
N ASN A 76 13.82 -1.01 -4.51
CA ASN A 76 13.90 -0.37 -3.18
C ASN A 76 12.95 0.82 -3.02
N ILE A 77 11.73 0.69 -3.58
CA ILE A 77 10.64 1.65 -3.41
C ILE A 77 9.64 1.04 -2.43
N SER A 78 9.36 1.74 -1.32
CA SER A 78 8.34 1.31 -0.36
C SER A 78 6.95 1.42 -0.96
N VAL A 79 6.09 0.44 -0.66
CA VAL A 79 4.72 0.38 -1.18
C VAL A 79 3.71 0.53 -0.05
N TYR A 80 2.90 1.56 -0.15
CA TYR A 80 1.75 1.79 0.73
C TYR A 80 0.47 1.51 -0.03
N ILE A 81 -0.55 1.02 0.67
CA ILE A 81 -1.89 0.87 0.10
C ILE A 81 -2.84 1.95 0.61
N SER A 82 -3.80 2.33 -0.23
CA SER A 82 -4.91 3.22 0.10
C SER A 82 -6.20 2.80 -0.64
N ALA A 83 -7.38 3.06 -0.13
CA ALA A 83 -7.69 3.34 1.26
C ALA A 83 -8.42 2.13 1.80
N LEU A 84 -7.99 1.61 2.95
CA LEU A 84 -8.76 0.58 3.63
C LEU A 84 -9.92 1.24 4.38
N ARG A 85 -11.10 0.65 4.28
CA ARG A 85 -12.34 1.12 4.86
C ARG A 85 -13.01 -0.02 5.60
N ASN A 86 -13.69 0.31 6.70
CA ASN A 86 -14.39 -0.68 7.50
C ASN A 86 -15.83 -0.97 7.01
N GLU A 87 -16.28 -0.26 5.96
CA GLU A 87 -17.63 -0.48 5.45
C GLU A 87 -17.74 -1.85 4.79
N TYR A 88 -18.75 -2.59 5.16
CA TYR A 88 -19.06 -3.94 4.67
C TYR A 88 -18.97 -4.06 3.14
N LEU A 89 -19.53 -3.09 2.41
CA LEU A 89 -19.51 -3.09 0.93
C LEU A 89 -18.13 -2.78 0.33
N SER A 90 -17.19 -2.32 1.15
CA SER A 90 -15.82 -2.01 0.70
C SER A 90 -14.87 -3.17 0.87
N ILE A 91 -15.19 -4.14 1.75
CA ILE A 91 -14.34 -5.28 2.09
C ILE A 91 -14.69 -6.44 1.16
N ALA A 92 -13.68 -7.11 0.60
CA ALA A 92 -13.93 -8.33 -0.18
C ALA A 92 -14.56 -9.43 0.70
N PHE A 93 -15.43 -10.23 0.11
CA PHE A 93 -16.18 -11.26 0.85
C PHE A 93 -15.27 -12.32 1.47
N ASP A 94 -14.10 -12.58 0.88
CA ASP A 94 -13.09 -13.50 1.42
C ASP A 94 -12.57 -13.09 2.79
N TYR A 95 -12.68 -11.82 3.16
CA TYR A 95 -12.29 -11.31 4.47
C TYR A 95 -13.39 -11.39 5.51
N LEU A 96 -14.51 -12.09 5.20
CA LEU A 96 -15.64 -12.33 6.11
C LEU A 96 -16.21 -11.05 6.74
N ALA A 97 -16.15 -9.93 6.01
CA ALA A 97 -16.51 -8.60 6.48
C ALA A 97 -15.69 -8.10 7.71
N ASP A 98 -14.55 -8.73 7.99
CA ASP A 98 -13.66 -8.33 9.08
C ASP A 98 -12.51 -7.47 8.54
N PRO A 99 -12.47 -6.16 8.89
CA PRO A 99 -11.40 -5.28 8.45
C PRO A 99 -10.02 -5.65 9.03
N LEU A 100 -9.95 -6.40 10.14
CA LEU A 100 -8.69 -6.87 10.68
C LEU A 100 -8.08 -7.97 9.80
N ILE A 101 -8.90 -8.83 9.22
CA ILE A 101 -8.44 -9.85 8.26
C ILE A 101 -7.89 -9.18 6.99
N GLU A 102 -8.55 -8.13 6.49
CA GLU A 102 -8.05 -7.36 5.37
C GLU A 102 -6.69 -6.72 5.69
N VAL A 103 -6.56 -6.04 6.83
CA VAL A 103 -5.29 -5.45 7.30
C VAL A 103 -4.19 -6.52 7.41
N ALA A 104 -4.49 -7.68 8.03
CA ALA A 104 -3.55 -8.78 8.17
C ALA A 104 -3.06 -9.31 6.82
N THR A 105 -3.97 -9.48 5.87
CA THR A 105 -3.66 -9.97 4.53
C THR A 105 -2.69 -9.05 3.82
N PHE A 106 -2.91 -7.75 3.85
CA PHE A 106 -2.00 -6.79 3.20
C PHE A 106 -0.68 -6.63 3.95
N ALA A 107 -0.70 -6.56 5.29
CA ALA A 107 0.51 -6.34 6.08
C ALA A 107 1.42 -7.57 6.13
N GLN A 108 0.89 -8.74 6.41
CA GLN A 108 1.67 -9.97 6.59
C GLN A 108 1.60 -10.91 5.38
N GLY A 109 0.44 -11.08 4.78
CA GLY A 109 0.25 -11.99 3.66
C GLY A 109 0.96 -11.53 2.40
N VAL A 110 0.82 -10.26 2.06
CA VAL A 110 1.41 -9.67 0.85
C VAL A 110 2.69 -8.89 1.15
N GLY A 111 2.80 -8.29 2.33
CA GLY A 111 4.00 -7.61 2.80
C GLY A 111 4.12 -6.16 2.29
N VAL A 112 3.04 -5.38 2.37
CA VAL A 112 3.11 -3.94 2.10
C VAL A 112 3.82 -3.20 3.24
N ASP A 113 4.51 -2.11 2.92
CA ASP A 113 5.29 -1.34 3.91
C ASP A 113 4.44 -0.39 4.77
N GLY A 114 3.18 -0.19 4.38
CA GLY A 114 2.25 0.61 5.16
C GLY A 114 0.85 0.67 4.57
N ILE A 115 -0.06 1.14 5.41
CA ILE A 115 -1.48 1.17 5.12
C ILE A 115 -2.03 2.58 5.40
N THR A 116 -2.75 3.13 4.45
CA THR A 116 -3.56 4.34 4.63
C THR A 116 -5.02 3.93 4.81
N THR A 117 -5.64 4.32 5.91
CA THR A 117 -7.00 3.95 6.25
C THR A 117 -7.78 5.15 6.79
N GLU A 118 -9.08 5.17 6.56
CA GLU A 118 -10.00 6.11 7.18
C GLU A 118 -10.32 5.72 8.64
N PHE A 119 -9.95 4.49 9.06
CA PHE A 119 -10.18 3.94 10.39
C PHE A 119 -8.86 3.56 11.09
N PRO A 120 -8.06 4.55 11.51
CA PRO A 120 -6.73 4.28 12.06
C PRO A 120 -6.74 3.45 13.34
N ALA A 121 -7.84 3.48 14.11
CA ALA A 121 -7.99 2.66 15.31
C ALA A 121 -7.98 1.15 15.00
N THR A 122 -8.60 0.72 13.89
CA THR A 122 -8.60 -0.67 13.43
C THR A 122 -7.19 -1.14 13.07
N ALA A 123 -6.46 -0.36 12.28
CA ALA A 123 -5.09 -0.68 11.93
C ALA A 123 -4.17 -0.68 13.15
N SER A 124 -4.30 0.32 14.04
CA SER A 124 -3.52 0.40 15.28
C SER A 124 -3.75 -0.79 16.20
N LYS A 125 -5.00 -1.24 16.35
CA LYS A 125 -5.33 -2.44 17.13
C LYS A 125 -4.59 -3.66 16.58
N TYR A 126 -4.64 -3.89 15.27
CA TYR A 126 -3.94 -5.00 14.64
C TYR A 126 -2.43 -4.97 14.93
N PHE A 127 -1.77 -3.84 14.68
CA PHE A 127 -0.32 -3.73 14.88
C PHE A 127 0.09 -3.81 16.35
N SER A 128 -0.72 -3.33 17.30
CA SER A 128 -0.44 -3.46 18.73
C SER A 128 -0.55 -4.91 19.21
N GLU A 129 -1.53 -5.65 18.73
CA GLU A 129 -1.68 -7.08 19.05
C GLU A 129 -0.55 -7.93 18.45
N CYS A 130 -0.15 -7.66 17.21
CA CYS A 130 0.97 -8.35 16.56
C CYS A 130 2.33 -8.08 17.24
N SER A 131 2.56 -6.86 17.75
CA SER A 131 3.80 -6.54 18.45
C SER A 131 3.94 -7.27 19.80
N VAL A 132 2.84 -7.58 20.44
CA VAL A 132 2.84 -8.38 21.69
C VAL A 132 3.24 -9.83 21.40
N VAL A 133 2.78 -10.41 20.29
CA VAL A 133 3.11 -11.79 19.92
C VAL A 133 4.58 -11.93 19.50
N SER A 134 5.15 -10.96 18.81
CA SER A 134 6.56 -10.99 18.38
C SER A 134 7.57 -10.87 19.52
N ASN A 135 7.17 -10.43 20.70
CA ASN A 135 8.02 -10.35 21.91
C ASN A 135 7.94 -11.60 22.79
N LEU A 136 7.21 -12.65 22.38
CA LEU A 136 7.02 -13.89 23.14
C LEU A 136 7.86 -15.07 22.62
N TYR A 137 8.72 -14.85 21.59
CA TYR A 137 9.64 -15.86 21.04
C TYR A 137 11.08 -15.38 21.00
#